data_5458c53d6079ee9a4a864699ee5bd9d1
#
_entry.id   5458c53d6079ee9a4a864699ee5bd9d1
#
_cell.length_a   1.000
_cell.length_b   1.000
_cell.length_c   1.000
_cell.angle_alpha   90.00
_cell.angle_beta   90.00
_cell.angle_gamma   90.00
#
_symmetry.space_group_name_H-M   'P 1'
#
loop_
_entity.id
_entity.type
_entity.pdbx_description
1 polymer ?
#
loop_
_entity_poly.entity_id
_entity_poly.type
_entity_poly.pdbx_seq_one_letter_code
_entity_poly.pdbx_strand_id
1 'polypeptide(L)'
;MKLAVQLYTLRHDYENGEEFLKILEEVKKIGFDGVEFAGYADLEPEVIKAKLDELGLVAVGCHMGLDNYREDKIEESIKLGKTLGMKYMGVGGAPHSTKEEVDELVDVYSKANKRGEADGIKFYYHNHTEEFEGEVDGKLIMDRIADGAYLEIDTYWSFEGGADNYKYITEHKDNIVLLHVKDGIDRHPTALGEGNNDLISVFKAAKDSGIDWLILENDDPTPNGIEDIKRSMEYFKANL
;
A
#
# COMPACT_ATOMS: atom_id res chain seq x y z
N MET A 1 13.73 -7.48 5.89
CA MET A 1 12.51 -6.87 5.30
C MET A 1 11.95 -7.83 4.27
N LYS A 2 10.65 -7.86 4.09
CA LYS A 2 9.94 -8.69 3.10
C LYS A 2 9.48 -7.79 1.97
N LEU A 3 9.44 -8.32 0.75
CA LEU A 3 9.08 -7.57 -0.44
C LEU A 3 7.72 -8.01 -0.95
N ALA A 4 6.84 -7.07 -1.20
CA ALA A 4 5.57 -7.30 -1.86
C ALA A 4 5.42 -6.37 -3.07
N VAL A 5 4.42 -6.62 -3.90
CA VAL A 5 4.03 -5.75 -5.00
C VAL A 5 2.55 -5.42 -4.88
N GLN A 6 2.23 -4.13 -5.08
CA GLN A 6 0.85 -3.67 -5.27
C GLN A 6 0.38 -4.08 -6.67
N LEU A 7 -0.68 -4.89 -6.72
CA LEU A 7 -1.17 -5.48 -7.98
C LEU A 7 -1.79 -4.47 -8.94
N TYR A 8 -2.04 -3.23 -8.49
CA TYR A 8 -2.40 -2.13 -9.38
C TYR A 8 -1.35 -1.88 -10.45
N THR A 9 -0.07 -2.08 -10.13
CA THR A 9 1.05 -2.01 -11.08
C THR A 9 0.86 -2.97 -12.26
N LEU A 10 0.21 -4.10 -12.03
CA LEU A 10 0.01 -5.18 -13.00
C LEU A 10 -1.40 -5.19 -13.64
N ARG A 11 -2.22 -4.13 -13.40
CA ARG A 11 -3.62 -4.08 -13.82
C ARG A 11 -3.88 -4.22 -15.31
N HIS A 12 -2.87 -3.99 -16.13
CA HIS A 12 -2.94 -4.10 -17.59
C HIS A 12 -2.28 -5.38 -18.14
N ASP A 13 -1.74 -6.24 -17.27
CA ASP A 13 -1.06 -7.48 -17.65
C ASP A 13 -2.00 -8.70 -17.58
N TYR A 14 -3.29 -8.51 -17.24
CA TYR A 14 -4.31 -9.56 -17.24
C TYR A 14 -5.68 -8.98 -17.61
N GLU A 15 -6.54 -9.82 -18.20
CA GLU A 15 -7.92 -9.45 -18.61
C GLU A 15 -9.00 -10.20 -17.80
N ASN A 16 -8.62 -11.29 -17.12
CA ASN A 16 -9.57 -12.17 -16.43
C ASN A 16 -8.93 -12.90 -15.24
N GLY A 17 -9.75 -13.60 -14.46
CA GLY A 17 -9.29 -14.30 -13.26
C GLY A 17 -8.27 -15.39 -13.51
N GLU A 18 -8.32 -16.11 -14.65
CA GLU A 18 -7.32 -17.14 -14.97
C GLU A 18 -5.93 -16.51 -15.22
N GLU A 19 -5.90 -15.40 -15.95
CA GLU A 19 -4.68 -14.64 -16.19
C GLU A 19 -4.16 -13.98 -14.92
N PHE A 20 -5.05 -13.45 -14.09
CA PHE A 20 -4.67 -12.93 -12.77
C PHE A 20 -3.93 -13.98 -11.91
N LEU A 21 -4.41 -15.23 -11.90
CA LEU A 21 -3.71 -16.30 -11.18
C LEU A 21 -2.33 -16.58 -11.76
N LYS A 22 -2.13 -16.44 -13.09
CA LYS A 22 -0.81 -16.56 -13.74
C LYS A 22 0.10 -15.38 -13.37
N ILE A 23 -0.45 -14.17 -13.21
CA ILE A 23 0.31 -13.01 -12.70
C ILE A 23 0.87 -13.30 -11.31
N LEU A 24 0.11 -13.92 -10.41
CA LEU A 24 0.62 -14.30 -9.09
C LEU A 24 1.81 -15.28 -9.19
N GLU A 25 1.79 -16.19 -10.18
CA GLU A 25 2.93 -17.09 -10.44
C GLU A 25 4.17 -16.31 -10.90
N GLU A 26 4.02 -15.34 -11.81
CA GLU A 26 5.12 -14.50 -12.28
C GLU A 26 5.67 -13.63 -11.13
N VAL A 27 4.81 -13.02 -10.30
CA VAL A 27 5.22 -12.29 -9.10
C VAL A 27 6.09 -13.16 -8.20
N LYS A 28 5.68 -14.41 -7.94
CA LYS A 28 6.49 -15.36 -7.15
C LYS A 28 7.82 -15.69 -7.80
N LYS A 29 7.84 -15.97 -9.10
CA LYS A 29 9.08 -16.29 -9.87
C LYS A 29 10.09 -15.14 -9.86
N ILE A 30 9.63 -13.89 -9.89
CA ILE A 30 10.47 -12.70 -9.79
C ILE A 30 11.14 -12.61 -8.42
N GLY A 31 10.46 -13.09 -7.37
CA GLY A 31 11.04 -13.22 -6.03
C GLY A 31 10.35 -12.42 -4.94
N PHE A 32 9.12 -11.96 -5.16
CA PHE A 32 8.32 -11.32 -4.10
C PHE A 32 7.85 -12.34 -3.04
N ASP A 33 7.69 -11.86 -1.81
CA ASP A 33 7.19 -12.63 -0.66
C ASP A 33 5.67 -12.49 -0.51
N GLY A 34 5.09 -11.43 -1.06
CA GLY A 34 3.67 -11.13 -0.91
C GLY A 34 3.14 -10.20 -1.98
N VAL A 35 1.84 -9.94 -1.89
CA VAL A 35 1.09 -9.03 -2.76
C VAL A 35 0.16 -8.17 -1.94
N GLU A 36 -0.12 -6.99 -2.45
CA GLU A 36 -1.21 -6.12 -2.02
C GLU A 36 -2.24 -6.01 -3.13
N PHE A 37 -3.52 -6.09 -2.78
CA PHE A 37 -4.60 -6.16 -3.76
C PHE A 37 -5.18 -4.78 -4.09
N ALA A 38 -5.49 -4.58 -5.38
CA ALA A 38 -6.31 -3.47 -5.90
C ALA A 38 -7.46 -4.02 -6.75
N GLY A 39 -8.18 -4.98 -6.21
CA GLY A 39 -9.23 -5.76 -6.88
C GLY A 39 -8.89 -7.25 -6.90
N TYR A 40 -9.87 -8.05 -7.31
CA TYR A 40 -9.81 -9.51 -7.18
C TYR A 40 -10.12 -10.26 -8.48
N ALA A 41 -10.17 -9.56 -9.63
CA ALA A 41 -10.42 -10.11 -10.96
C ALA A 41 -11.65 -11.04 -11.03
N ASP A 42 -12.74 -10.66 -10.34
CA ASP A 42 -14.00 -11.41 -10.21
C ASP A 42 -13.86 -12.84 -9.68
N LEU A 43 -12.74 -13.13 -9.00
CA LEU A 43 -12.50 -14.42 -8.34
C LEU A 43 -13.03 -14.43 -6.90
N GLU A 44 -13.53 -15.60 -6.48
CA GLU A 44 -13.87 -15.82 -5.08
C GLU A 44 -12.59 -15.78 -4.20
N PRO A 45 -12.64 -15.18 -3.01
CA PRO A 45 -11.47 -15.06 -2.13
C PRO A 45 -10.80 -16.40 -1.80
N GLU A 46 -11.57 -17.48 -1.70
CA GLU A 46 -11.06 -18.82 -1.43
C GLU A 46 -10.20 -19.36 -2.59
N VAL A 47 -10.52 -19.02 -3.83
CA VAL A 47 -9.73 -19.38 -5.03
C VAL A 47 -8.38 -18.66 -5.00
N ILE A 48 -8.40 -17.37 -4.71
CA ILE A 48 -7.18 -16.57 -4.56
C ILE A 48 -6.34 -17.10 -3.41
N LYS A 49 -6.96 -17.36 -2.25
CA LYS A 49 -6.25 -17.89 -1.08
C LYS A 49 -5.55 -19.21 -1.38
N ALA A 50 -6.25 -20.13 -2.04
CA ALA A 50 -5.65 -21.41 -2.43
C ALA A 50 -4.42 -21.24 -3.33
N LYS A 51 -4.46 -20.25 -4.28
CA LYS A 51 -3.32 -19.95 -5.14
C LYS A 51 -2.17 -19.33 -4.39
N LEU A 52 -2.45 -18.39 -3.47
CA LEU A 52 -1.41 -17.80 -2.63
C LEU A 52 -0.71 -18.85 -1.77
N ASP A 53 -1.48 -19.78 -1.18
CA ASP A 53 -0.91 -20.86 -0.38
C ASP A 53 -0.04 -21.82 -1.22
N GLU A 54 -0.49 -22.20 -2.42
CA GLU A 54 0.29 -22.98 -3.37
C GLU A 54 1.65 -22.33 -3.68
N LEU A 55 1.65 -21.02 -3.89
CA LEU A 55 2.84 -20.24 -4.24
C LEU A 55 3.70 -19.84 -3.02
N GLY A 56 3.16 -19.94 -1.80
CA GLY A 56 3.80 -19.38 -0.61
C GLY A 56 3.91 -17.85 -0.67
N LEU A 57 2.90 -17.18 -1.24
CA LEU A 57 2.75 -15.72 -1.23
C LEU A 57 1.86 -15.29 -0.06
N VAL A 58 2.18 -14.15 0.53
CA VAL A 58 1.37 -13.54 1.59
C VAL A 58 0.46 -12.47 1.00
N ALA A 59 -0.84 -12.51 1.33
CA ALA A 59 -1.72 -11.35 1.15
C ALA A 59 -1.37 -10.32 2.23
N VAL A 60 -0.63 -9.27 1.87
CA VAL A 60 -0.16 -8.26 2.83
C VAL A 60 -1.31 -7.33 3.21
N GLY A 61 -2.01 -6.80 2.21
CA GLY A 61 -3.08 -5.84 2.37
C GLY A 61 -3.93 -5.71 1.11
N CYS A 62 -4.83 -4.72 1.13
CA CYS A 62 -5.63 -4.36 -0.03
C CYS A 62 -6.04 -2.90 0.00
N HIS A 63 -6.19 -2.29 -1.18
CA HIS A 63 -6.89 -1.02 -1.37
C HIS A 63 -8.34 -1.28 -1.76
N MET A 64 -9.28 -0.73 -0.98
CA MET A 64 -10.71 -0.75 -1.22
C MET A 64 -11.28 0.66 -1.10
N GLY A 65 -12.51 0.88 -1.51
CA GLY A 65 -13.16 2.19 -1.29
C GLY A 65 -13.50 2.41 0.19
N LEU A 66 -13.43 3.66 0.68
CA LEU A 66 -13.68 4.05 2.08
C LEU A 66 -15.03 3.50 2.63
N ASP A 67 -16.04 3.44 1.78
CA ASP A 67 -17.38 2.94 2.17
C ASP A 67 -17.37 1.48 2.67
N ASN A 68 -16.37 0.69 2.29
CA ASN A 68 -16.23 -0.69 2.76
C ASN A 68 -15.83 -0.77 4.24
N TYR A 69 -15.37 0.33 4.83
CA TYR A 69 -14.93 0.40 6.23
C TYR A 69 -15.95 1.09 7.15
N ARG A 70 -17.12 1.50 6.60
CA ARG A 70 -18.23 2.02 7.39
C ARG A 70 -18.92 0.91 8.20
N GLU A 71 -19.59 1.29 9.28
CA GLU A 71 -20.19 0.37 10.27
C GLU A 71 -21.13 -0.68 9.66
N ASP A 72 -21.82 -0.35 8.57
CA ASP A 72 -22.75 -1.23 7.87
C ASP A 72 -22.07 -2.27 6.94
N LYS A 73 -20.81 -2.06 6.56
CA LYS A 73 -20.07 -2.93 5.61
C LYS A 73 -18.80 -3.55 6.17
N ILE A 74 -18.28 -3.05 7.28
CA ILE A 74 -16.98 -3.45 7.81
C ILE A 74 -16.87 -4.95 8.10
N GLU A 75 -17.97 -5.61 8.47
CA GLU A 75 -17.98 -7.05 8.73
C GLU A 75 -17.66 -7.88 7.47
N GLU A 76 -18.11 -7.42 6.30
CA GLU A 76 -17.78 -8.06 5.01
C GLU A 76 -16.29 -7.89 4.71
N SER A 77 -15.74 -6.70 4.94
CA SER A 77 -14.30 -6.43 4.79
C SER A 77 -13.44 -7.27 5.74
N ILE A 78 -13.82 -7.38 7.01
CA ILE A 78 -13.14 -8.23 7.99
C ILE A 78 -13.21 -9.71 7.56
N LYS A 79 -14.36 -10.18 7.08
CA LYS A 79 -14.49 -11.55 6.57
C LYS A 79 -13.54 -11.79 5.40
N LEU A 80 -13.47 -10.87 4.44
CA LEU A 80 -12.53 -10.94 3.32
C LEU A 80 -11.08 -10.98 3.81
N GLY A 81 -10.70 -10.06 4.71
CA GLY A 81 -9.37 -10.02 5.30
C GLY A 81 -8.98 -11.33 5.97
N LYS A 82 -9.91 -11.93 6.74
CA LYS A 82 -9.70 -13.24 7.39
C LYS A 82 -9.57 -14.37 6.39
N THR A 83 -10.38 -14.39 5.33
CA THR A 83 -10.31 -15.44 4.30
C THR A 83 -8.95 -15.41 3.60
N LEU A 84 -8.46 -14.24 3.22
CA LEU A 84 -7.16 -14.08 2.56
C LEU A 84 -5.97 -14.11 3.53
N GLY A 85 -6.21 -13.96 4.83
CA GLY A 85 -5.16 -13.90 5.86
C GLY A 85 -4.47 -12.54 5.95
N MET A 86 -5.12 -11.47 5.49
CA MET A 86 -4.60 -10.11 5.56
C MET A 86 -4.64 -9.56 6.99
N LYS A 87 -3.62 -8.76 7.33
CA LYS A 87 -3.56 -8.01 8.59
C LYS A 87 -3.80 -6.52 8.38
N TYR A 88 -3.75 -6.06 7.16
CA TYR A 88 -3.86 -4.65 6.80
C TYR A 88 -4.90 -4.49 5.69
N MET A 89 -5.74 -3.48 5.80
CA MET A 89 -6.74 -3.14 4.79
C MET A 89 -6.85 -1.61 4.72
N GLY A 90 -6.84 -1.05 3.53
CA GLY A 90 -6.79 0.40 3.40
C GLY A 90 -7.50 0.92 2.16
N VAL A 91 -7.37 2.23 1.95
CA VAL A 91 -7.78 2.90 0.73
C VAL A 91 -6.55 3.38 -0.02
N GLY A 92 -6.58 3.34 -1.35
CA GLY A 92 -5.56 3.96 -2.21
C GLY A 92 -5.77 5.46 -2.41
N GLY A 93 -6.72 6.06 -1.70
CA GLY A 93 -7.07 7.47 -1.72
C GLY A 93 -8.56 7.70 -1.44
N ALA A 94 -8.89 8.84 -0.86
CA ALA A 94 -10.26 9.29 -0.58
C ALA A 94 -10.32 10.81 -0.57
N PRO A 95 -11.51 11.45 -0.67
CA PRO A 95 -11.63 12.90 -0.58
C PRO A 95 -11.04 13.45 0.74
N HIS A 96 -10.21 14.48 0.64
CA HIS A 96 -9.52 15.12 1.77
C HIS A 96 -9.25 16.62 1.55
N SER A 97 -9.97 17.24 0.60
CA SER A 97 -9.77 18.63 0.22
C SER A 97 -10.36 19.63 1.21
N THR A 98 -11.28 19.19 2.08
CA THR A 98 -11.94 20.00 3.09
C THR A 98 -11.75 19.41 4.48
N LYS A 99 -11.93 20.27 5.50
CA LYS A 99 -11.87 19.81 6.89
C LYS A 99 -12.92 18.72 7.17
N GLU A 100 -14.11 18.87 6.63
CA GLU A 100 -15.21 17.94 6.82
C GLU A 100 -14.87 16.57 6.23
N GLU A 101 -14.23 16.51 5.07
CA GLU A 101 -13.76 15.26 4.45
C GLU A 101 -12.67 14.58 5.29
N VAL A 102 -11.71 15.36 5.80
CA VAL A 102 -10.64 14.83 6.67
C VAL A 102 -11.22 14.35 8.01
N ASP A 103 -12.14 15.09 8.61
CA ASP A 103 -12.81 14.69 9.85
C ASP A 103 -13.63 13.39 9.64
N GLU A 104 -14.24 13.22 8.47
CA GLU A 104 -14.93 11.98 8.10
C GLU A 104 -13.96 10.80 8.00
N LEU A 105 -12.79 10.97 7.36
CA LEU A 105 -11.74 9.95 7.32
C LEU A 105 -11.33 9.52 8.73
N VAL A 106 -11.05 10.47 9.60
CA VAL A 106 -10.65 10.21 11.00
C VAL A 106 -11.74 9.42 11.73
N ASP A 107 -13.02 9.81 11.59
CA ASP A 107 -14.14 9.11 12.23
C ASP A 107 -14.30 7.68 11.73
N VAL A 108 -14.31 7.46 10.40
CA VAL A 108 -14.43 6.12 9.79
C VAL A 108 -13.29 5.23 10.23
N TYR A 109 -12.04 5.69 10.13
CA TYR A 109 -10.87 4.89 10.50
C TYR A 109 -10.80 4.61 12.00
N SER A 110 -11.15 5.57 12.86
CA SER A 110 -11.19 5.35 14.31
C SER A 110 -12.16 4.21 14.68
N LYS A 111 -13.35 4.20 14.06
CA LYS A 111 -14.35 3.15 14.26
C LYS A 111 -13.90 1.82 13.67
N ALA A 112 -13.36 1.85 12.43
CA ALA A 112 -12.86 0.65 11.76
C ALA A 112 -11.71 0.00 12.54
N ASN A 113 -10.73 0.77 12.99
CA ASN A 113 -9.60 0.27 13.77
C ASN A 113 -10.04 -0.31 15.10
N LYS A 114 -10.94 0.36 15.81
CA LYS A 114 -11.53 -0.17 17.05
C LYS A 114 -12.24 -1.51 16.82
N ARG A 115 -12.98 -1.65 15.69
CA ARG A 115 -13.66 -2.90 15.34
C ARG A 115 -12.65 -3.98 14.94
N GLY A 116 -11.60 -3.61 14.21
CA GLY A 116 -10.57 -4.54 13.70
C GLY A 116 -9.67 -5.15 14.78
N GLU A 117 -9.55 -4.51 15.95
CA GLU A 117 -8.70 -4.99 17.06
C GLU A 117 -8.98 -6.45 17.45
N ALA A 118 -10.26 -6.85 17.51
CA ALA A 118 -10.67 -8.20 17.89
C ALA A 118 -10.22 -9.29 16.89
N ASP A 119 -10.00 -8.90 15.63
CA ASP A 119 -9.61 -9.79 14.53
C ASP A 119 -8.12 -9.61 14.13
N GLY A 120 -7.42 -8.66 14.76
CA GLY A 120 -6.02 -8.34 14.50
C GLY A 120 -5.80 -7.68 13.13
N ILE A 121 -6.82 -6.98 12.62
CA ILE A 121 -6.79 -6.24 11.35
C ILE A 121 -6.65 -4.76 11.65
N LYS A 122 -5.70 -4.11 10.97
CA LYS A 122 -5.46 -2.67 11.03
C LYS A 122 -5.93 -2.02 9.73
N PHE A 123 -6.68 -0.93 9.86
CA PHE A 123 -7.15 -0.16 8.73
C PHE A 123 -6.25 1.06 8.52
N TYR A 124 -5.70 1.19 7.30
CA TYR A 124 -4.70 2.20 6.96
C TYR A 124 -5.17 3.11 5.83
N TYR A 125 -4.53 4.27 5.74
CA TYR A 125 -4.68 5.23 4.66
C TYR A 125 -3.37 5.31 3.87
N HIS A 126 -3.46 5.29 2.53
CA HIS A 126 -2.36 5.49 1.59
C HIS A 126 -2.41 6.91 1.05
N ASN A 127 -1.26 7.59 1.02
CA ASN A 127 -1.14 8.97 0.57
C ASN A 127 -0.75 9.09 -0.90
N HIS A 128 -1.13 10.24 -1.45
CA HIS A 128 -0.50 10.85 -2.62
C HIS A 128 0.26 12.13 -2.20
N THR A 129 0.49 13.03 -3.14
CA THR A 129 1.27 14.26 -2.88
C THR A 129 0.51 15.25 -2.03
N GLU A 130 -0.79 15.36 -2.26
CA GLU A 130 -1.64 16.42 -1.70
C GLU A 130 -1.74 16.37 -0.19
N GLU A 131 -1.66 15.19 0.43
CA GLU A 131 -1.69 15.02 1.88
C GLU A 131 -0.43 15.58 2.57
N PHE A 132 0.66 15.75 1.82
CA PHE A 132 1.90 16.37 2.27
C PHE A 132 2.06 17.84 1.84
N GLU A 133 1.23 18.34 0.93
CA GLU A 133 1.19 19.75 0.50
C GLU A 133 0.13 20.56 1.27
N GLY A 134 -0.95 19.93 1.69
CA GLY A 134 -2.11 20.56 2.31
C GLY A 134 -2.11 20.54 3.84
N GLU A 135 -2.82 21.50 4.44
CA GLU A 135 -3.02 21.58 5.88
C GLU A 135 -4.50 21.70 6.25
N VAL A 136 -4.89 21.06 7.34
CA VAL A 136 -6.20 21.20 8.01
C VAL A 136 -5.96 21.43 9.49
N ASP A 137 -6.58 22.48 10.05
CA ASP A 137 -6.42 22.90 11.44
C ASP A 137 -4.95 23.17 11.86
N GLY A 138 -4.10 23.61 10.89
CA GLY A 138 -2.69 23.92 11.13
C GLY A 138 -1.77 22.70 11.26
N LYS A 139 -2.23 21.54 10.80
CA LYS A 139 -1.45 20.31 10.66
C LYS A 139 -1.49 19.81 9.22
N LEU A 140 -0.46 19.11 8.77
CA LEU A 140 -0.52 18.37 7.51
C LEU A 140 -1.77 17.50 7.45
N ILE A 141 -2.38 17.39 6.27
CA ILE A 141 -3.53 16.52 6.07
C ILE A 141 -3.20 15.08 6.51
N MET A 142 -2.00 14.58 6.14
CA MET A 142 -1.55 13.24 6.52
C MET A 142 -1.49 13.05 8.04
N ASP A 143 -0.99 14.06 8.79
CA ASP A 143 -0.95 14.02 10.24
C ASP A 143 -2.34 14.04 10.88
N ARG A 144 -3.30 14.74 10.24
CA ARG A 144 -4.70 14.73 10.69
C ARG A 144 -5.36 13.36 10.46
N ILE A 145 -5.12 12.73 9.31
CA ILE A 145 -5.63 11.39 9.01
C ILE A 145 -5.06 10.37 10.00
N ALA A 146 -3.80 10.53 10.41
CA ALA A 146 -3.14 9.69 11.41
C ALA A 146 -3.80 9.71 12.79
N ASP A 147 -4.65 10.71 13.10
CA ASP A 147 -5.41 10.74 14.35
C ASP A 147 -6.45 9.58 14.43
N GLY A 148 -6.82 8.94 13.30
CA GLY A 148 -7.77 7.82 13.26
C GLY A 148 -7.28 6.59 12.52
N ALA A 149 -6.39 6.75 11.54
CA ALA A 149 -5.90 5.70 10.66
C ALA A 149 -4.49 5.23 11.06
N TYR A 150 -4.18 3.95 10.79
CA TYR A 150 -2.80 3.57 10.51
C TYR A 150 -2.39 4.12 9.14
N LEU A 151 -1.09 4.15 8.86
CA LEU A 151 -0.57 4.74 7.63
C LEU A 151 0.18 3.72 6.79
N GLU A 152 -0.04 3.79 5.50
CA GLU A 152 0.83 3.27 4.47
C GLU A 152 1.44 4.46 3.74
N ILE A 153 2.73 4.68 3.92
CA ILE A 153 3.40 5.83 3.29
C ILE A 153 3.90 5.45 1.91
N ASP A 154 3.35 6.13 0.89
CA ASP A 154 3.97 6.15 -0.43
C ASP A 154 5.13 7.13 -0.41
N THR A 155 6.33 6.56 -0.56
CA THR A 155 7.57 7.29 -0.36
C THR A 155 7.97 8.18 -1.54
N TYR A 156 7.39 7.99 -2.71
CA TYR A 156 7.58 8.89 -3.83
C TYR A 156 6.61 10.08 -3.77
N TRP A 157 5.34 9.82 -3.52
CA TRP A 157 4.36 10.90 -3.41
C TRP A 157 4.61 11.79 -2.19
N SER A 158 5.06 11.26 -1.07
CA SER A 158 5.50 12.07 0.07
C SER A 158 6.76 12.90 -0.25
N PHE A 159 7.72 12.34 -1.01
CA PHE A 159 8.90 13.06 -1.50
C PHE A 159 8.50 14.21 -2.43
N GLU A 160 7.61 13.99 -3.41
CA GLU A 160 7.07 15.03 -4.28
C GLU A 160 6.30 16.11 -3.51
N GLY A 161 5.64 15.75 -2.41
CA GLY A 161 5.00 16.68 -1.47
C GLY A 161 5.99 17.43 -0.54
N GLY A 162 7.30 17.21 -0.71
CA GLY A 162 8.35 17.93 0.01
C GLY A 162 8.71 17.32 1.37
N ALA A 163 8.27 16.11 1.68
CA ALA A 163 8.61 15.44 2.92
C ALA A 163 10.04 14.90 2.92
N ASP A 164 10.72 15.00 4.05
CA ASP A 164 11.90 14.18 4.38
C ASP A 164 11.40 12.80 4.84
N ASN A 165 11.46 11.81 3.94
CA ASN A 165 10.95 10.47 4.21
C ASN A 165 11.60 9.80 5.42
N TYR A 166 12.91 9.96 5.60
CA TYR A 166 13.58 9.36 6.76
C TYR A 166 13.04 9.93 8.07
N LYS A 167 12.92 11.24 8.12
CA LYS A 167 12.38 11.93 9.29
C LYS A 167 10.93 11.56 9.54
N TYR A 168 10.07 11.67 8.51
CA TYR A 168 8.64 11.39 8.66
C TYR A 168 8.38 9.94 9.11
N ILE A 169 9.01 8.96 8.46
CA ILE A 169 8.83 7.55 8.79
C ILE A 169 9.31 7.25 10.22
N THR A 170 10.44 7.80 10.65
CA THR A 170 10.97 7.53 12.00
C THR A 170 10.18 8.23 13.10
N GLU A 171 9.65 9.42 12.84
CA GLU A 171 8.81 10.16 13.79
C GLU A 171 7.40 9.54 13.95
N HIS A 172 6.86 8.93 12.88
CA HIS A 172 5.51 8.34 12.88
C HIS A 172 5.48 6.80 12.90
N LYS A 173 6.60 6.15 13.22
CA LYS A 173 6.79 4.69 13.16
C LYS A 173 5.72 3.87 13.88
N ASP A 174 5.11 4.41 14.92
CA ASP A 174 4.09 3.70 15.71
C ASP A 174 2.74 3.63 14.97
N ASN A 175 2.50 4.55 14.03
CA ASN A 175 1.29 4.60 13.20
C ASN A 175 1.52 3.98 11.81
N ILE A 176 2.76 3.96 11.30
CA ILE A 176 3.07 3.42 9.97
C ILE A 176 3.14 1.90 10.03
N VAL A 177 2.35 1.25 9.21
CA VAL A 177 2.27 -0.23 9.14
C VAL A 177 2.86 -0.80 7.87
N LEU A 178 2.88 -0.03 6.78
CA LEU A 178 3.36 -0.41 5.45
C LEU A 178 4.09 0.77 4.79
N LEU A 179 4.97 0.46 3.86
CA LEU A 179 5.57 1.46 2.96
C LEU A 179 5.36 1.03 1.51
N HIS A 180 4.79 1.92 0.70
CA HIS A 180 4.92 1.87 -0.74
C HIS A 180 6.27 2.45 -1.13
N VAL A 181 7.11 1.60 -1.73
CA VAL A 181 8.38 2.01 -2.30
C VAL A 181 8.16 2.28 -3.78
N LYS A 182 8.23 3.55 -4.12
CA LYS A 182 7.98 4.05 -5.46
C LYS A 182 9.07 5.05 -5.83
N ASP A 183 9.38 5.16 -7.09
CA ASP A 183 10.35 6.11 -7.65
C ASP A 183 9.75 6.85 -8.85
N GLY A 184 10.33 7.97 -9.22
CA GLY A 184 9.84 8.77 -10.33
C GLY A 184 10.64 10.06 -10.54
N ILE A 185 10.26 10.80 -11.59
CA ILE A 185 10.82 12.11 -11.96
C ILE A 185 9.65 13.04 -12.33
N ASP A 186 9.60 14.24 -11.73
CA ASP A 186 8.61 15.27 -12.07
C ASP A 186 7.16 14.74 -12.04
N ARG A 187 6.79 14.00 -11.00
CA ARG A 187 5.49 13.33 -10.80
C ARG A 187 5.16 12.23 -11.83
N HIS A 188 6.16 11.72 -12.54
CA HIS A 188 6.01 10.57 -13.43
C HIS A 188 6.69 9.35 -12.80
N PRO A 189 5.93 8.34 -12.35
CA PRO A 189 6.49 7.12 -11.77
C PRO A 189 7.40 6.36 -12.75
N THR A 190 8.46 5.76 -12.19
CA THR A 190 9.43 4.93 -12.92
C THR A 190 9.72 3.65 -12.15
N ALA A 191 10.43 2.70 -12.76
CA ALA A 191 10.99 1.59 -12.02
C ALA A 191 12.00 2.10 -10.97
N LEU A 192 12.19 1.35 -9.89
CA LEU A 192 13.09 1.74 -8.80
C LEU A 192 14.53 1.95 -9.30
N GLY A 193 15.13 3.04 -8.87
CA GLY A 193 16.47 3.46 -9.25
C GLY A 193 16.57 4.20 -10.59
N GLU A 194 15.43 4.41 -11.26
CA GLU A 194 15.35 5.20 -12.50
C GLU A 194 14.81 6.63 -12.24
N GLY A 195 14.44 6.95 -11.00
CA GLY A 195 13.89 8.23 -10.55
C GLY A 195 14.82 9.01 -9.63
N ASN A 196 14.21 9.94 -8.89
CA ASN A 196 14.90 10.91 -8.01
C ASN A 196 14.61 10.70 -6.52
N ASN A 197 13.74 9.74 -6.14
CA ASN A 197 13.46 9.48 -4.73
C ASN A 197 14.70 8.94 -4.01
N ASP A 198 14.98 9.40 -2.80
CA ASP A 198 16.08 8.87 -1.98
C ASP A 198 15.70 7.51 -1.35
N LEU A 199 15.68 6.47 -2.20
CA LEU A 199 15.30 5.11 -1.82
C LEU A 199 16.22 4.52 -0.74
N ILE A 200 17.51 4.90 -0.72
CA ILE A 200 18.46 4.42 0.30
C ILE A 200 18.06 4.94 1.68
N SER A 201 17.66 6.19 1.74
CA SER A 201 17.14 6.80 2.98
C SER A 201 15.83 6.15 3.43
N VAL A 202 14.94 5.81 2.47
CA VAL A 202 13.70 5.07 2.73
C VAL A 202 13.98 3.70 3.33
N PHE A 203 14.90 2.92 2.74
CA PHE A 203 15.26 1.59 3.26
C PHE A 203 15.87 1.67 4.66
N LYS A 204 16.69 2.68 4.90
CA LYS A 204 17.25 2.93 6.24
C LYS A 204 16.14 3.28 7.24
N ALA A 205 15.22 4.16 6.89
CA ALA A 205 14.08 4.54 7.73
C ALA A 205 13.20 3.33 8.07
N ALA A 206 12.88 2.48 7.10
CA ALA A 206 12.11 1.26 7.29
C ALA A 206 12.79 0.32 8.30
N LYS A 207 14.10 0.11 8.16
CA LYS A 207 14.89 -0.72 9.06
C LYS A 207 14.93 -0.15 10.48
N ASP A 208 15.22 1.15 10.63
CA ASP A 208 15.33 1.82 11.92
C ASP A 208 13.98 1.91 12.64
N SER A 209 12.89 1.88 11.90
CA SER A 209 11.50 1.91 12.41
C SER A 209 10.89 0.52 12.62
N GLY A 210 11.56 -0.55 12.21
CA GLY A 210 11.08 -1.93 12.36
C GLY A 210 9.89 -2.26 11.44
N ILE A 211 9.79 -1.60 10.27
CA ILE A 211 8.75 -1.88 9.28
C ILE A 211 9.15 -3.13 8.49
N ASP A 212 8.30 -4.15 8.51
CA ASP A 212 8.62 -5.47 7.95
C ASP A 212 8.42 -5.53 6.42
N TRP A 213 7.42 -4.81 5.88
CA TRP A 213 7.01 -4.90 4.49
C TRP A 213 7.35 -3.64 3.69
N LEU A 214 8.05 -3.84 2.58
CA LEU A 214 8.22 -2.87 1.51
C LEU A 214 7.38 -3.34 0.32
N ILE A 215 6.46 -2.52 -0.12
CA ILE A 215 5.52 -2.83 -1.22
C ILE A 215 5.92 -1.98 -2.42
N LEU A 216 6.37 -2.63 -3.49
CA LEU A 216 6.63 -1.97 -4.75
C LEU A 216 5.33 -1.51 -5.40
N GLU A 217 5.26 -0.27 -5.84
CA GLU A 217 4.20 0.20 -6.71
C GLU A 217 4.74 1.11 -7.82
N ASN A 218 4.14 0.99 -9.01
CA ASN A 218 4.31 1.93 -10.11
C ASN A 218 2.96 2.15 -10.81
N ASP A 219 2.51 3.42 -10.87
CA ASP A 219 1.23 3.78 -11.49
C ASP A 219 1.31 3.82 -13.03
N ASP A 220 2.51 3.96 -13.61
CA ASP A 220 2.73 4.03 -15.05
C ASP A 220 3.88 3.12 -15.50
N PRO A 221 3.74 1.79 -15.30
CA PRO A 221 4.81 0.84 -15.56
C PRO A 221 5.16 0.74 -17.05
N THR A 222 6.45 0.70 -17.37
CA THR A 222 6.95 0.64 -18.74
C THR A 222 7.99 -0.47 -18.93
N PRO A 223 7.99 -1.19 -20.07
CA PRO A 223 7.00 -1.20 -21.16
C PRO A 223 5.68 -1.89 -20.79
N ASN A 224 5.63 -2.60 -19.67
CA ASN A 224 4.49 -3.25 -19.03
C ASN A 224 4.82 -3.52 -17.55
N GLY A 225 3.84 -3.97 -16.76
CA GLY A 225 4.00 -4.16 -15.32
C GLY A 225 5.03 -5.24 -14.98
N ILE A 226 5.01 -6.37 -15.68
CA ILE A 226 5.94 -7.48 -15.41
C ILE A 226 7.41 -7.09 -15.63
N GLU A 227 7.73 -6.40 -16.71
CA GLU A 227 9.11 -5.96 -16.98
C GLU A 227 9.55 -4.85 -16.01
N ASP A 228 8.61 -4.00 -15.59
CA ASP A 228 8.86 -2.95 -14.62
C ASP A 228 9.21 -3.53 -13.24
N ILE A 229 8.38 -4.44 -12.71
CA ILE A 229 8.64 -5.04 -11.39
C ILE A 229 9.89 -5.93 -11.38
N LYS A 230 10.33 -6.48 -12.54
CA LYS A 230 11.61 -7.19 -12.65
C LYS A 230 12.79 -6.26 -12.43
N ARG A 231 12.82 -5.09 -13.13
CA ARG A 231 13.88 -4.09 -12.94
C ARG A 231 13.91 -3.57 -11.51
N SER A 232 12.74 -3.28 -10.96
CA SER A 232 12.61 -2.83 -9.56
C SER A 232 13.08 -3.88 -8.55
N MET A 233 12.82 -5.17 -8.81
CA MET A 233 13.34 -6.27 -7.98
C MET A 233 14.87 -6.38 -8.06
N GLU A 234 15.49 -6.13 -9.22
CA GLU A 234 16.96 -6.08 -9.33
C GLU A 234 17.54 -4.95 -8.49
N TYR A 235 16.88 -3.79 -8.46
CA TYR A 235 17.27 -2.69 -7.60
C TYR A 235 17.16 -3.04 -6.11
N PHE A 236 16.07 -3.68 -5.67
CA PHE A 236 15.94 -4.16 -4.29
C PHE A 236 17.08 -5.11 -3.92
N LYS A 237 17.37 -6.11 -4.76
CA LYS A 237 18.44 -7.09 -4.51
C LYS A 237 19.84 -6.47 -4.41
N ALA A 238 20.06 -5.35 -5.08
CA ALA A 238 21.35 -4.66 -5.07
C ALA A 238 21.53 -3.73 -3.86
N ASN A 239 20.43 -3.30 -3.19
CA ASN A 239 20.47 -2.21 -2.21
C ASN A 239 19.90 -2.58 -0.82
N LEU A 240 19.27 -3.75 -0.65
CA LEU A 240 18.79 -4.29 0.62
C LEU A 240 19.73 -5.38 1.16
#